data_94ea389049b9189b08bc86c25eb9ebaa
#
_entry.id   94ea389049b9189b08bc86c25eb9ebaa
#
_cell.length_a   1.000
_cell.length_b   1.000
_cell.length_c   1.000
_cell.angle_alpha   90.00
_cell.angle_beta   90.00
_cell.angle_gamma   90.00
#
_symmetry.space_group_name_H-M   'P 1'
#
loop_
_entity.id
_entity.type
_entity.pdbx_description
1 polymer ?
#
loop_
_entity_poly.entity_id
_entity_poly.type
_entity_poly.pdbx_seq_one_letter_code
_entity_poly.pdbx_strand_id
1 'polypeptide(L)'
;MTTQELLSARLARRLREARVQAGLTVREAAVQAGISNHTLIVKYENGAVAPPLDRLHDLARAYGTTPAALLAENDAAMPVIAAIDQADSAQLAHLAVALENLPASEQEPGSE
;
A
#
# COMPACT_ATOMS: atom_id res chain seq x y z
N MET A 1 -11.11 17.50 10.11
CA MET A 1 -9.96 16.62 9.84
C MET A 1 -9.25 17.10 8.58
N THR A 2 -7.96 17.29 8.68
CA THR A 2 -7.16 17.77 7.54
C THR A 2 -6.87 16.62 6.56
N THR A 3 -6.46 17.01 5.35
CA THR A 3 -6.04 16.02 4.36
C THR A 3 -4.89 15.16 4.89
N GLN A 4 -3.93 15.80 5.56
CA GLN A 4 -2.80 15.05 6.11
C GLN A 4 -3.27 14.03 7.15
N GLU A 5 -4.19 14.38 8.01
CA GLU A 5 -4.72 13.46 9.01
C GLU A 5 -5.43 12.28 8.36
N LEU A 6 -6.20 12.54 7.30
CA LEU A 6 -6.87 11.48 6.56
C LEU A 6 -5.87 10.54 5.91
N LEU A 7 -4.84 11.08 5.28
CA LEU A 7 -3.82 10.27 4.61
C LEU A 7 -3.04 9.45 5.63
N SER A 8 -2.69 10.07 6.77
CA SER A 8 -1.94 9.38 7.82
C SER A 8 -2.73 8.23 8.42
N ALA A 9 -4.01 8.46 8.68
CA ALA A 9 -4.87 7.42 9.25
C ALA A 9 -5.04 6.26 8.26
N ARG A 10 -5.20 6.57 6.99
CA ARG A 10 -5.34 5.55 5.96
C ARG A 10 -4.08 4.71 5.84
N LEU A 11 -2.92 5.35 5.81
CA LEU A 11 -1.65 4.63 5.72
C LEU A 11 -1.43 3.76 6.94
N ALA A 12 -1.71 4.29 8.14
CA ALA A 12 -1.55 3.52 9.37
C ALA A 12 -2.39 2.26 9.36
N ARG A 13 -3.64 2.37 8.96
CA ARG A 13 -4.55 1.23 8.85
C ARG A 13 -4.02 0.21 7.84
N ARG A 14 -3.57 0.68 6.69
CA ARG A 14 -3.08 -0.21 5.64
C ARG A 14 -1.80 -0.93 6.04
N LEU A 15 -0.92 -0.25 6.77
CA LEU A 15 0.29 -0.89 7.27
C LEU A 15 -0.05 -2.05 8.19
N ARG A 16 -1.00 -1.84 9.11
CA ARG A 16 -1.40 -2.89 10.00
C ARG A 16 -2.06 -4.05 9.25
N GLU A 17 -2.96 -3.75 8.33
CA GLU A 17 -3.63 -4.77 7.55
C GLU A 17 -2.65 -5.58 6.72
N ALA A 18 -1.68 -4.92 6.10
CA ALA A 18 -0.68 -5.60 5.29
C ALA A 18 0.20 -6.51 6.14
N ARG A 19 0.58 -6.06 7.33
CA ARG A 19 1.35 -6.89 8.26
C ARG A 19 0.59 -8.13 8.66
N VAL A 20 -0.68 -7.96 9.03
CA VAL A 20 -1.52 -9.07 9.46
C VAL A 20 -1.72 -10.05 8.30
N GLN A 21 -1.96 -9.54 7.10
CA GLN A 21 -2.12 -10.40 5.92
C GLN A 21 -0.84 -11.16 5.58
N ALA A 22 0.30 -10.56 5.86
CA ALA A 22 1.59 -11.24 5.66
C ALA A 22 1.87 -12.27 6.75
N GLY A 23 1.02 -12.34 7.77
CA GLY A 23 1.17 -13.31 8.85
C GLY A 23 2.26 -12.95 9.84
N LEU A 24 2.63 -11.68 9.96
CA LEU A 24 3.74 -11.26 10.79
C LEU A 24 3.27 -10.61 12.08
N THR A 25 3.93 -10.98 13.17
CA THR A 25 3.79 -10.22 14.40
C THR A 25 4.54 -8.91 14.28
N VAL A 26 4.32 -7.99 15.22
CA VAL A 26 5.03 -6.71 15.24
C VAL A 26 6.54 -6.95 15.30
N ARG A 27 6.99 -7.90 16.12
CA ARG A 27 8.42 -8.19 16.25
C ARG A 27 8.99 -8.79 14.97
N GLU A 28 8.26 -9.71 14.37
CA GLU A 28 8.70 -10.32 13.11
C GLU A 28 8.77 -9.28 11.99
N ALA A 29 7.80 -8.38 11.96
CA ALA A 29 7.80 -7.30 10.96
C ALA A 29 9.02 -6.41 11.12
N ALA A 30 9.39 -6.08 12.35
CA ALA A 30 10.57 -5.27 12.60
C ALA A 30 11.82 -5.96 12.09
N VAL A 31 11.96 -7.26 12.37
CA VAL A 31 13.12 -8.02 11.90
C VAL A 31 13.18 -8.01 10.37
N GLN A 32 12.07 -8.30 9.71
CA GLN A 32 12.06 -8.38 8.25
C GLN A 32 12.27 -7.03 7.58
N ALA A 33 11.82 -5.96 8.22
CA ALA A 33 12.00 -4.61 7.67
C ALA A 33 13.33 -3.98 8.08
N GLY A 34 14.13 -4.68 8.89
CA GLY A 34 15.41 -4.14 9.34
C GLY A 34 15.27 -3.02 10.35
N ILE A 35 14.21 -3.03 11.14
CA ILE A 35 13.94 -2.01 12.15
C ILE A 35 14.32 -2.59 13.52
N SER A 36 15.28 -1.96 14.19
CA SER A 36 15.77 -2.50 15.44
C SER A 36 14.80 -2.34 16.60
N ASN A 37 13.94 -1.33 16.54
CA ASN A 37 12.97 -1.05 17.60
C ASN A 37 11.56 -1.35 17.13
N HIS A 38 11.02 -2.49 17.57
CA HIS A 38 9.69 -2.93 17.12
C HIS A 38 8.57 -1.99 17.56
N THR A 39 8.79 -1.14 18.56
CA THR A 39 7.74 -0.19 18.96
C THR A 39 7.49 0.85 17.87
N LEU A 40 8.44 1.07 16.95
CA LEU A 40 8.18 1.93 15.80
C LEU A 40 7.07 1.38 14.92
N ILE A 41 7.01 0.05 14.77
CA ILE A 41 5.91 -0.57 14.00
C ILE A 41 4.57 -0.16 14.60
N VAL A 42 4.45 -0.24 15.92
CA VAL A 42 3.21 0.13 16.60
C VAL A 42 2.88 1.61 16.36
N LYS A 43 3.88 2.48 16.43
CA LYS A 43 3.67 3.90 16.21
C LYS A 43 3.22 4.20 14.79
N TYR A 44 3.78 3.50 13.82
CA TYR A 44 3.35 3.64 12.42
C TYR A 44 1.91 3.18 12.26
N GLU A 45 1.53 2.08 12.91
CA GLU A 45 0.20 1.49 12.74
C GLU A 45 -0.89 2.25 13.48
N ASN A 46 -0.54 3.02 14.51
CA ASN A 46 -1.54 3.82 15.21
C ASN A 46 -1.56 5.28 14.76
N GLY A 47 -0.74 5.61 13.76
CA GLY A 47 -0.73 6.95 13.21
C GLY A 47 0.02 7.99 14.03
N ALA A 48 0.72 7.58 15.08
CA ALA A 48 1.49 8.51 15.90
C ALA A 48 2.65 9.12 15.13
N VAL A 49 3.25 8.33 14.24
CA VAL A 49 4.40 8.75 13.43
C VAL A 49 4.23 8.16 12.04
N ALA A 50 4.47 8.96 11.01
CA ALA A 50 4.48 8.45 9.64
C ALA A 50 5.87 7.90 9.32
N PRO A 51 5.97 6.75 8.66
CA PRO A 51 7.28 6.23 8.29
C PRO A 51 7.90 7.10 7.21
N PRO A 52 9.21 7.38 7.31
CA PRO A 52 9.91 8.02 6.19
C PRO A 52 9.93 7.09 4.99
N LEU A 53 10.25 7.65 3.82
CA LEU A 53 10.12 6.90 2.55
C LEU A 53 10.93 5.61 2.52
N ASP A 54 12.15 5.63 3.04
CA ASP A 54 12.98 4.42 3.08
C ASP A 54 12.36 3.35 3.97
N ARG A 55 11.79 3.74 5.10
CA ARG A 55 11.09 2.80 5.99
C ARG A 55 9.82 2.27 5.33
N LEU A 56 9.09 3.14 4.66
CA LEU A 56 7.90 2.72 3.94
C LEU A 56 8.24 1.66 2.90
N HIS A 57 9.33 1.87 2.18
CA HIS A 57 9.82 0.91 1.19
C HIS A 57 10.15 -0.43 1.86
N ASP A 58 10.87 -0.41 2.98
CA ASP A 58 11.27 -1.64 3.67
C ASP A 58 10.07 -2.39 4.23
N LEU A 59 9.11 -1.66 4.78
CA LEU A 59 7.89 -2.27 5.30
C LEU A 59 7.06 -2.88 4.18
N ALA A 60 6.92 -2.17 3.06
CA ALA A 60 6.18 -2.70 1.93
C ALA A 60 6.79 -4.01 1.44
N ARG A 61 8.11 -4.06 1.33
CA ARG A 61 8.80 -5.29 0.92
C ARG A 61 8.56 -6.42 1.91
N ALA A 62 8.65 -6.12 3.19
CA ALA A 62 8.43 -7.13 4.23
C ALA A 62 7.02 -7.70 4.15
N TYR A 63 6.05 -6.89 3.77
CA TYR A 63 4.65 -7.29 3.72
C TYR A 63 4.20 -7.78 2.36
N GLY A 64 5.10 -7.85 1.38
CA GLY A 64 4.75 -8.37 0.05
C GLY A 64 3.94 -7.40 -0.80
N THR A 65 4.04 -6.12 -0.54
CA THR A 65 3.36 -5.09 -1.32
C THR A 65 4.37 -4.02 -1.76
N THR A 66 3.89 -2.87 -2.21
CA THR A 66 4.76 -1.78 -2.68
C THR A 66 4.33 -0.47 -2.02
N PRO A 67 5.26 0.51 -1.93
CA PRO A 67 4.90 1.81 -1.38
C PRO A 67 3.75 2.48 -2.12
N ALA A 68 3.74 2.38 -3.45
CA ALA A 68 2.66 2.98 -4.24
C ALA A 68 1.31 2.36 -3.91
N ALA A 69 1.26 1.04 -3.71
CA ALA A 69 0.02 0.37 -3.34
C ALA A 69 -0.47 0.85 -1.98
N LEU A 70 0.43 1.02 -1.02
CA LEU A 70 0.06 1.50 0.31
C LEU A 70 -0.47 2.93 0.28
N LEU A 71 -0.10 3.71 -0.73
CA LEU A 71 -0.53 5.10 -0.89
C LEU A 71 -1.66 5.27 -1.89
N ALA A 72 -2.26 4.20 -2.37
CA ALA A 72 -3.32 4.25 -3.38
C ALA A 72 -4.51 5.08 -2.92
N GLU A 73 -5.20 5.68 -3.89
CA GLU A 73 -6.36 6.53 -3.58
C GLU A 73 -7.55 5.74 -3.05
N ASN A 74 -7.68 4.47 -3.46
CA ASN A 74 -8.74 3.64 -2.92
C ASN A 74 -8.22 2.22 -2.66
N ASP A 75 -8.90 1.53 -1.75
CA ASP A 75 -8.44 0.22 -1.30
C ASP A 75 -8.44 -0.81 -2.44
N ALA A 76 -9.40 -0.73 -3.34
CA ALA A 76 -9.52 -1.69 -4.43
C ALA A 76 -8.35 -1.61 -5.41
N ALA A 77 -7.70 -0.46 -5.49
CA ALA A 77 -6.55 -0.28 -6.38
C ALA A 77 -5.27 -0.90 -5.82
N MET A 78 -5.19 -1.14 -4.52
CA MET A 78 -3.94 -1.58 -3.89
C MET A 78 -3.36 -2.85 -4.52
N PRO A 79 -4.11 -3.96 -4.66
CA PRO A 79 -3.51 -5.17 -5.24
C PRO A 79 -3.14 -4.98 -6.71
N VAL A 80 -3.88 -4.16 -7.45
CA VAL A 80 -3.58 -3.90 -8.85
C VAL A 80 -2.28 -3.11 -8.97
N ILE A 81 -2.13 -2.07 -8.16
CA ILE A 81 -0.90 -1.26 -8.16
C ILE A 81 0.30 -2.11 -7.76
N ALA A 82 0.16 -2.94 -6.75
CA ALA A 82 1.25 -3.82 -6.32
C ALA A 82 1.66 -4.75 -7.47
N ALA A 83 0.69 -5.30 -8.20
CA ALA A 83 0.97 -6.18 -9.32
C ALA A 83 1.69 -5.44 -10.44
N ILE A 84 1.27 -4.21 -10.73
CA ILE A 84 1.91 -3.38 -11.75
C ILE A 84 3.36 -3.10 -11.38
N ASP A 85 3.61 -2.73 -10.13
CA ASP A 85 4.96 -2.43 -9.67
C ASP A 85 5.90 -3.63 -9.75
N GLN A 86 5.35 -4.84 -9.71
CA GLN A 86 6.13 -6.06 -9.72
C GLN A 86 6.18 -6.71 -11.10
N ALA A 87 5.51 -6.12 -12.09
CA ALA A 87 5.45 -6.68 -13.44
C ALA A 87 6.70 -6.32 -14.23
N ASP A 88 7.03 -7.19 -15.21
CA ASP A 88 8.14 -6.90 -16.12
C ASP A 88 7.68 -6.01 -17.27
N SER A 89 8.63 -5.60 -18.11
CA SER A 89 8.34 -4.67 -19.20
C SER A 89 7.32 -5.22 -20.20
N ALA A 90 7.39 -6.51 -20.49
CA ALA A 90 6.46 -7.13 -21.43
C ALA A 90 5.04 -7.14 -20.86
N GLN A 91 4.92 -7.50 -19.59
CA GLN A 91 3.63 -7.48 -18.92
C GLN A 91 3.04 -6.07 -18.86
N LEU A 92 3.89 -5.07 -18.59
CA LEU A 92 3.43 -3.69 -18.54
C LEU A 92 2.95 -3.20 -19.89
N ALA A 93 3.63 -3.61 -20.97
CA ALA A 93 3.20 -3.23 -22.31
C ALA A 93 1.83 -3.81 -22.64
N HIS A 94 1.61 -5.08 -22.31
CA HIS A 94 0.30 -5.70 -22.50
C HIS A 94 -0.78 -5.01 -21.67
N LEU A 95 -0.44 -4.67 -20.44
CA LEU A 95 -1.39 -4.03 -19.55
C LEU A 95 -1.78 -2.65 -20.05
N ALA A 96 -0.81 -1.90 -20.58
CA ALA A 96 -1.09 -0.57 -21.11
C ALA A 96 -2.13 -0.63 -22.24
N VAL A 97 -1.98 -1.61 -23.15
CA VAL A 97 -2.93 -1.82 -24.23
C VAL A 97 -4.30 -2.20 -23.67
N ALA A 98 -4.32 -3.09 -22.69
CA ALA A 98 -5.58 -3.52 -22.09
C ALA A 98 -6.32 -2.35 -21.44
N LEU A 99 -5.59 -1.46 -20.77
CA LEU A 99 -6.19 -0.30 -20.14
C LEU A 99 -6.80 0.65 -21.15
N GLU A 100 -6.13 0.81 -22.31
CA GLU A 100 -6.67 1.67 -23.38
C GLU A 100 -7.99 1.13 -23.94
N ASN A 101 -8.20 -0.17 -23.84
CA ASN A 101 -9.36 -0.84 -24.41
C ASN A 101 -10.43 -1.18 -23.38
N LEU A 102 -10.30 -0.67 -22.15
CA LEU A 102 -11.31 -0.93 -21.15
C LEU A 102 -12.62 -0.24 -21.53
N PRO A 103 -13.75 -0.91 -21.24
CA PRO A 103 -15.05 -0.28 -21.46
C PRO A 103 -15.23 0.90 -20.51
N ALA A 104 -16.20 1.75 -20.82
CA ALA A 104 -16.56 2.84 -19.93
C ALA A 104 -16.94 2.28 -18.57
N SER A 105 -16.74 3.11 -17.53
CA SER A 105 -17.04 2.69 -16.17
C SER A 105 -18.50 2.24 -16.07
N GLU A 106 -18.70 1.13 -15.38
CA GLU A 106 -20.05 0.66 -15.07
C GLU A 106 -20.68 1.46 -13.95
N GLN A 107 -19.89 2.23 -13.29
CA GLN A 107 -20.39 3.08 -12.26
C GLN A 107 -21.30 4.11 -12.85
N GLU A 108 -22.49 4.16 -12.36
CA GLU A 108 -23.45 5.03 -12.95
C GLU A 108 -23.09 6.48 -12.74
N PRO A 109 -22.89 7.20 -13.78
CA PRO A 109 -22.61 8.61 -13.63
C PRO A 109 -23.86 9.22 -13.07
N GLY A 110 -23.83 9.48 -11.92
CA GLY A 110 -24.92 10.12 -11.35
C GLY A 110 -26.11 10.18 -12.16
N SER A 111 -26.27 9.66 -12.61
CA SER A 111 -26.99 9.68 -13.31
C SER A 111 -27.82 10.48 -13.48
N GLU A 112 -27.64 10.61 -13.66
CA GLU A 112 -28.06 11.22 -13.85
C GLU A 112 -28.55 11.56 -13.67
#